data_05a586c4a55830a58ba0606cc1d58561
#
_entry.id   05a586c4a55830a58ba0606cc1d58561
#
_cell.length_a   1.000
_cell.length_b   1.000
_cell.length_c   1.000
_cell.angle_alpha   90.00
_cell.angle_beta   90.00
_cell.angle_gamma   90.00
#
_symmetry.space_group_name_H-M   'P 1'
#
loop_
_entity.id
_entity.type
_entity.pdbx_description
1 polymer ?
#
loop_
_entity_poly.entity_id
_entity_poly.type
_entity_poly.pdbx_seq_one_letter_code
_entity_poly.pdbx_strand_id
1 'polypeptide(L)'
;EDLQRRFGPAAVCLHEVYRNRGELARLSDVLCREGADAFWADLEHLAADANVRQLKCQSPGLPAVVTEAVSQKMEQLRSAAGNLTLRPDGSPDPEQAHALLEKLDALIVLCPRRRGMWGVDSLHRQLVPGTDAGDWPEGLPVLCSDNQTDLGLANGDLGLCIGSGEMRRLLFRCSDDSGGSAFRLLHPARVRRTEPALALTIHKAQGSEADEVLLLWPPSDDTAVTARASQISRFAHH
;
A
#
# COMPACT_ATOMS: atom_id res chain seq x y z
N GLU A 1 26.22 -6.36 -2.69
CA GLU A 1 27.53 -6.81 -3.27
C GLU A 1 28.38 -5.63 -3.75
N ASP A 2 27.84 -4.64 -4.46
CA ASP A 2 28.62 -3.49 -4.95
C ASP A 2 29.16 -2.61 -3.81
N LEU A 3 28.40 -2.41 -2.75
CA LEU A 3 28.85 -1.64 -1.58
C LEU A 3 29.93 -2.39 -0.79
N GLN A 4 29.79 -3.71 -0.62
CA GLN A 4 30.82 -4.52 0.02
C GLN A 4 32.13 -4.53 -0.78
N ARG A 5 32.02 -4.58 -2.13
CA ARG A 5 33.18 -4.51 -3.01
C ARG A 5 33.87 -3.16 -2.98
N ARG A 6 33.09 -2.06 -2.84
CA ARG A 6 33.61 -0.66 -2.80
C ARG A 6 34.18 -0.27 -1.44
N PHE A 7 33.51 -0.67 -0.36
CA PHE A 7 33.82 -0.19 1.00
C PHE A 7 34.46 -1.27 1.89
N GLY A 8 34.57 -2.51 1.43
CA GLY A 8 35.22 -3.60 2.14
C GLY A 8 34.75 -3.75 3.59
N PRO A 9 35.68 -3.74 4.58
CA PRO A 9 35.32 -3.94 5.99
C PRO A 9 34.43 -2.84 6.60
N ALA A 10 34.29 -1.68 5.92
CA ALA A 10 33.41 -0.61 6.37
C ALA A 10 31.93 -0.83 5.95
N ALA A 11 31.66 -1.84 5.10
CA ALA A 11 30.30 -2.21 4.72
C ALA A 11 29.75 -3.26 5.68
N VAL A 12 28.67 -2.93 6.38
CA VAL A 12 27.93 -3.89 7.22
C VAL A 12 26.81 -4.50 6.38
N CYS A 13 26.77 -5.83 6.33
CA CYS A 13 25.69 -6.57 5.69
C CYS A 13 24.72 -7.06 6.77
N LEU A 14 23.44 -6.69 6.66
CA LEU A 14 22.39 -7.19 7.54
C LEU A 14 21.86 -8.50 6.96
N HIS A 15 21.99 -9.59 7.72
CA HIS A 15 21.63 -10.94 7.27
C HIS A 15 20.27 -11.42 7.80
N GLU A 16 19.73 -10.76 8.82
CA GLU A 16 18.48 -11.16 9.45
C GLU A 16 17.31 -10.30 8.99
N VAL A 17 16.25 -10.99 8.55
CA VAL A 17 14.99 -10.37 8.13
C VAL A 17 13.97 -10.54 9.26
N TYR A 18 13.69 -9.49 10.01
CA TYR A 18 12.77 -9.55 11.16
C TYR A 18 11.31 -9.35 10.77
N ARG A 19 11.03 -8.72 9.64
CA ARG A 19 9.66 -8.35 9.20
C ARG A 19 8.88 -9.51 8.60
N ASN A 20 9.54 -10.32 7.79
CA ASN A 20 8.90 -11.45 7.11
C ASN A 20 9.10 -12.73 7.93
N ARG A 21 8.07 -13.57 8.04
CA ARG A 21 8.11 -14.84 8.75
C ARG A 21 7.58 -15.97 7.87
N GLY A 22 7.95 -17.22 8.21
CA GLY A 22 7.46 -18.41 7.53
C GLY A 22 7.79 -18.44 6.05
N GLU A 23 6.84 -18.84 5.22
CA GLU A 23 7.03 -18.99 3.76
C GLU A 23 7.37 -17.68 3.06
N LEU A 24 6.87 -16.54 3.54
CA LEU A 24 7.19 -15.25 2.95
C LEU A 24 8.68 -14.90 3.11
N ALA A 25 9.26 -15.19 4.27
CA ALA A 25 10.70 -15.00 4.50
C ALA A 25 11.53 -15.93 3.60
N ARG A 26 11.14 -17.20 3.50
CA ARG A 26 11.80 -18.19 2.64
C ARG A 26 11.75 -17.78 1.17
N LEU A 27 10.60 -17.43 0.65
CA LEU A 27 10.42 -16.97 -0.74
C LEU A 27 11.21 -15.70 -1.04
N SER A 28 11.26 -14.76 -0.09
CA SER A 28 12.10 -13.56 -0.21
C SER A 28 13.58 -13.88 -0.32
N ASP A 29 14.07 -14.82 0.48
CA ASP A 29 15.47 -15.28 0.43
C ASP A 29 15.79 -15.99 -0.89
N VAL A 30 14.91 -16.87 -1.36
CA VAL A 30 15.03 -17.54 -2.67
C VAL A 30 15.09 -16.51 -3.80
N LEU A 31 14.17 -15.53 -3.80
CA LEU A 31 14.16 -14.47 -4.82
C LEU A 31 15.47 -13.68 -4.84
N CYS A 32 16.04 -13.40 -3.67
CA CYS A 32 17.27 -12.64 -3.53
C CYS A 32 18.52 -13.42 -3.93
N ARG A 33 18.59 -14.71 -3.60
CA ARG A 33 19.81 -15.52 -3.79
C ARG A 33 19.82 -16.31 -5.08
N GLU A 34 18.67 -16.85 -5.47
CA GLU A 34 18.54 -17.79 -6.59
C GLU A 34 17.85 -17.16 -7.81
N GLY A 35 17.12 -16.07 -7.59
CA GLY A 35 16.48 -15.30 -8.65
C GLY A 35 15.03 -15.67 -8.92
N ALA A 36 14.47 -15.07 -9.98
CA ALA A 36 13.04 -15.13 -10.27
C ALA A 36 12.56 -16.55 -10.65
N ASP A 37 13.35 -17.31 -11.39
CA ASP A 37 12.93 -18.65 -11.85
C ASP A 37 12.77 -19.61 -10.68
N ALA A 38 13.71 -19.61 -9.73
CA ALA A 38 13.61 -20.39 -8.51
C ALA A 38 12.43 -19.94 -7.63
N PHE A 39 12.22 -18.63 -7.51
CA PHE A 39 11.07 -18.07 -6.79
C PHE A 39 9.73 -18.57 -7.36
N TRP A 40 9.55 -18.55 -8.69
CA TRP A 40 8.32 -19.02 -9.32
C TRP A 40 8.13 -20.53 -9.16
N ALA A 41 9.20 -21.33 -9.27
CA ALA A 41 9.13 -22.75 -9.02
C ALA A 41 8.71 -23.07 -7.58
N ASP A 42 9.30 -22.39 -6.61
CA ASP A 42 8.99 -22.56 -5.20
C ASP A 42 7.55 -22.14 -4.87
N LEU A 43 7.08 -21.04 -5.47
CA LEU A 43 5.72 -20.53 -5.27
C LEU A 43 4.65 -21.53 -5.76
N GLU A 44 4.94 -22.29 -6.81
CA GLU A 44 4.03 -23.33 -7.33
C GLU A 44 3.94 -24.58 -6.41
N HIS A 45 4.91 -24.78 -5.54
CA HIS A 45 4.98 -25.96 -4.66
C HIS A 45 4.61 -25.64 -3.20
N LEU A 46 4.05 -24.45 -2.92
CA LEU A 46 3.61 -24.10 -1.58
C LEU A 46 2.49 -25.02 -1.08
N ALA A 47 2.51 -25.29 0.23
CA ALA A 47 1.43 -26.03 0.89
C ALA A 47 0.12 -25.24 0.83
N ALA A 48 -1.01 -25.94 0.84
CA ALA A 48 -2.34 -25.32 0.75
C ALA A 48 -2.70 -24.41 1.94
N ASP A 49 -2.07 -24.65 3.09
CA ASP A 49 -2.20 -23.88 4.34
C ASP A 49 -1.12 -22.81 4.51
N ALA A 50 -0.25 -22.61 3.51
CA ALA A 50 0.76 -21.58 3.57
C ALA A 50 0.14 -20.18 3.67
N ASN A 51 0.85 -19.27 4.36
CA ASN A 51 0.46 -17.86 4.45
C ASN A 51 0.68 -17.06 3.14
N VAL A 52 1.25 -17.70 2.12
CA VAL A 52 1.39 -17.17 0.75
C VAL A 52 0.62 -18.09 -0.20
N ARG A 53 -0.13 -17.50 -1.13
CA ARG A 53 -0.90 -18.25 -2.13
C ARG A 53 -0.74 -17.63 -3.52
N GLN A 54 -0.62 -18.47 -4.52
CA GLN A 54 -0.69 -18.06 -5.92
C GLN A 54 -2.08 -18.35 -6.48
N LEU A 55 -2.73 -17.32 -7.05
CA LEU A 55 -4.00 -17.45 -7.75
C LEU A 55 -3.77 -17.18 -9.24
N LYS A 56 -3.91 -18.22 -10.09
CA LYS A 56 -3.79 -18.08 -11.55
C LYS A 56 -5.14 -17.61 -12.12
N CYS A 57 -5.16 -16.37 -12.64
CA CYS A 57 -6.35 -15.76 -13.23
C CYS A 57 -6.22 -15.72 -14.74
N GLN A 58 -7.23 -16.23 -15.45
CA GLN A 58 -7.26 -16.27 -16.92
C GLN A 58 -8.03 -15.11 -17.54
N SER A 59 -8.80 -14.36 -16.75
CA SER A 59 -9.60 -13.24 -17.22
C SER A 59 -8.76 -11.96 -17.37
N PRO A 60 -8.96 -11.18 -18.43
CA PRO A 60 -8.34 -9.86 -18.55
C PRO A 60 -8.91 -8.82 -17.55
N GLY A 61 -10.08 -9.10 -16.96
CA GLY A 61 -10.66 -8.26 -15.89
C GLY A 61 -9.93 -8.39 -14.57
N LEU A 62 -10.26 -7.53 -13.60
CA LEU A 62 -9.77 -7.68 -12.24
C LEU A 62 -10.28 -9.00 -11.65
N PRO A 63 -9.41 -9.76 -10.96
CA PRO A 63 -9.82 -10.98 -10.27
C PRO A 63 -10.91 -10.69 -9.23
N ALA A 64 -11.93 -11.55 -9.15
CA ALA A 64 -13.03 -11.40 -8.21
C ALA A 64 -12.53 -11.27 -6.76
N VAL A 65 -11.55 -12.07 -6.38
CA VAL A 65 -10.92 -11.99 -5.03
C VAL A 65 -10.41 -10.60 -4.69
N VAL A 66 -9.87 -9.87 -5.66
CA VAL A 66 -9.38 -8.49 -5.43
C VAL A 66 -10.54 -7.51 -5.30
N THR A 67 -11.54 -7.61 -6.19
CA THR A 67 -12.72 -6.72 -6.14
C THR A 67 -13.53 -6.93 -4.88
N GLU A 68 -13.69 -8.17 -4.43
CA GLU A 68 -14.37 -8.52 -3.19
C GLU A 68 -13.62 -8.01 -1.96
N ALA A 69 -12.31 -8.27 -1.86
CA ALA A 69 -11.49 -7.79 -0.75
C ALA A 69 -11.46 -6.26 -0.66
N VAL A 70 -11.32 -5.56 -1.79
CA VAL A 70 -11.35 -4.09 -1.82
C VAL A 70 -12.74 -3.56 -1.44
N SER A 71 -13.82 -4.17 -1.94
CA SER A 71 -15.18 -3.76 -1.60
C SER A 71 -15.47 -3.96 -0.12
N GLN A 72 -15.05 -5.08 0.44
CA GLN A 72 -15.19 -5.36 1.88
C GLN A 72 -14.39 -4.37 2.73
N LYS A 73 -13.15 -4.08 2.35
CA LYS A 73 -12.32 -3.07 3.01
C LYS A 73 -12.98 -1.70 2.97
N MET A 74 -13.46 -1.27 1.81
CA MET A 74 -14.15 0.02 1.65
C MET A 74 -15.36 0.14 2.55
N GLU A 75 -16.18 -0.91 2.65
CA GLU A 75 -17.36 -0.90 3.53
C GLU A 75 -16.97 -0.83 5.02
N GLN A 76 -15.94 -1.57 5.43
CA GLN A 76 -15.42 -1.51 6.79
C GLN A 76 -14.87 -0.12 7.13
N LEU A 77 -14.12 0.49 6.21
CA LEU A 77 -13.57 1.84 6.39
C LEU A 77 -14.68 2.89 6.42
N ARG A 78 -15.68 2.79 5.55
CA ARG A 78 -16.84 3.68 5.52
C ARG A 78 -17.64 3.61 6.83
N SER A 79 -17.94 2.41 7.29
CA SER A 79 -18.64 2.22 8.56
C SER A 79 -17.86 2.77 9.75
N ALA A 80 -16.56 2.57 9.78
CA ALA A 80 -15.71 3.09 10.86
C ALA A 80 -15.53 4.62 10.77
N ALA A 81 -15.42 5.17 9.56
CA ALA A 81 -15.33 6.62 9.32
C ALA A 81 -16.58 7.36 9.80
N GLY A 82 -17.79 6.79 9.53
CA GLY A 82 -19.05 7.36 9.97
C GLY A 82 -19.24 7.40 11.48
N ASN A 83 -18.46 6.62 12.23
CA ASN A 83 -18.47 6.61 13.71
C ASN A 83 -17.37 7.48 14.34
N LEU A 84 -16.54 8.15 13.53
CA LEU A 84 -15.47 8.99 14.06
C LEU A 84 -16.03 10.23 14.75
N THR A 85 -15.74 10.37 16.04
CA THR A 85 -16.17 11.53 16.84
C THR A 85 -15.13 12.64 16.80
N LEU A 86 -15.61 13.88 16.85
CA LEU A 86 -14.77 15.07 16.92
C LEU A 86 -14.76 15.62 18.35
N ARG A 87 -13.61 16.08 18.79
CA ARG A 87 -13.42 16.83 20.02
C ARG A 87 -13.96 18.26 19.87
N PRO A 88 -14.14 19.00 21.00
CA PRO A 88 -14.60 20.38 20.96
C PRO A 88 -13.74 21.34 20.13
N ASP A 89 -12.44 21.03 19.97
CA ASP A 89 -11.48 21.77 19.15
C ASP A 89 -11.53 21.42 17.66
N GLY A 90 -12.41 20.48 17.27
CA GLY A 90 -12.54 19.98 15.91
C GLY A 90 -11.52 18.91 15.52
N SER A 91 -10.61 18.52 16.40
CA SER A 91 -9.72 17.41 16.16
C SER A 91 -10.44 16.06 16.27
N PRO A 92 -9.99 15.02 15.56
CA PRO A 92 -10.58 13.69 15.71
C PRO A 92 -10.21 13.08 17.07
N ASP A 93 -11.07 12.21 17.59
CA ASP A 93 -10.73 11.39 18.74
C ASP A 93 -9.51 10.51 18.38
N PRO A 94 -8.40 10.58 19.16
CA PRO A 94 -7.15 9.92 18.78
C PRO A 94 -7.24 8.39 18.77
N GLU A 95 -7.98 7.78 19.69
CA GLU A 95 -8.10 6.32 19.77
C GLU A 95 -8.89 5.80 18.57
N GLN A 96 -10.00 6.47 18.23
CA GLN A 96 -10.80 6.13 17.06
C GLN A 96 -10.06 6.39 15.75
N ALA A 97 -9.33 7.50 15.65
CA ALA A 97 -8.50 7.82 14.48
C ALA A 97 -7.38 6.80 14.29
N HIS A 98 -6.73 6.39 15.37
CA HIS A 98 -5.71 5.35 15.35
C HIS A 98 -6.29 4.01 14.85
N ALA A 99 -7.36 3.53 15.49
CA ALA A 99 -8.02 2.29 15.10
C ALA A 99 -8.54 2.30 13.65
N LEU A 100 -8.98 3.46 13.17
CA LEU A 100 -9.43 3.62 11.78
C LEU A 100 -8.27 3.52 10.79
N LEU A 101 -7.12 4.13 11.10
CA LEU A 101 -5.93 4.05 10.25
C LEU A 101 -5.23 2.68 10.36
N GLU A 102 -5.32 1.97 11.47
CA GLU A 102 -4.91 0.56 11.54
C GLU A 102 -5.75 -0.33 10.60
N LYS A 103 -7.07 -0.11 10.54
CA LYS A 103 -7.92 -0.79 9.55
C LYS A 103 -7.54 -0.43 8.10
N LEU A 104 -7.10 0.81 7.87
CA LEU A 104 -6.58 1.21 6.57
C LEU A 104 -5.31 0.44 6.21
N ASP A 105 -4.41 0.23 7.16
CA ASP A 105 -3.14 -0.45 6.95
C ASP A 105 -3.29 -1.98 6.83
N ALA A 106 -4.39 -2.58 7.32
CA ALA A 106 -4.57 -4.03 7.38
C ALA A 106 -4.50 -4.76 6.02
N LEU A 107 -4.93 -4.14 4.92
CA LEU A 107 -4.89 -4.70 3.58
C LEU A 107 -4.27 -3.72 2.59
N ILE A 108 -3.28 -4.17 1.83
CA ILE A 108 -2.68 -3.41 0.72
C ILE A 108 -2.80 -4.20 -0.59
N VAL A 109 -3.28 -3.54 -1.64
CA VAL A 109 -3.24 -4.07 -3.01
C VAL A 109 -2.04 -3.47 -3.73
N LEU A 110 -1.15 -4.32 -4.23
CA LEU A 110 0.06 -3.91 -4.93
C LEU A 110 -0.01 -4.24 -6.42
N CYS A 111 0.42 -3.26 -7.22
CA CYS A 111 0.58 -3.41 -8.65
C CYS A 111 2.04 -3.17 -9.05
N PRO A 112 2.65 -3.94 -9.96
CA PRO A 112 4.02 -3.72 -10.40
C PRO A 112 4.17 -2.45 -11.24
N ARG A 113 3.06 -1.93 -11.79
CA ARG A 113 3.04 -0.75 -12.64
C ARG A 113 1.80 0.12 -12.42
N ARG A 114 1.92 1.40 -12.79
CA ARG A 114 0.82 2.35 -12.69
C ARG A 114 -0.25 2.13 -13.77
N ARG A 115 0.18 1.92 -15.03
CA ARG A 115 -0.68 1.82 -16.21
C ARG A 115 -0.73 0.40 -16.76
N GLY A 116 -1.75 0.12 -17.59
CA GLY A 116 -1.97 -1.16 -18.26
C GLY A 116 -2.90 -2.09 -17.49
N MET A 117 -3.00 -3.32 -17.96
CA MET A 117 -3.82 -4.35 -17.32
C MET A 117 -3.34 -4.58 -15.89
N TRP A 118 -4.27 -4.60 -14.94
CA TRP A 118 -4.01 -4.71 -13.50
C TRP A 118 -3.05 -3.65 -12.93
N GLY A 119 -2.90 -2.52 -13.62
CA GLY A 119 -2.18 -1.38 -13.06
C GLY A 119 -3.07 -0.55 -12.13
N VAL A 120 -2.44 0.27 -11.28
CA VAL A 120 -3.11 1.13 -10.29
C VAL A 120 -4.23 1.97 -10.92
N ASP A 121 -3.95 2.64 -12.05
CA ASP A 121 -4.93 3.49 -12.72
C ASP A 121 -6.13 2.70 -13.28
N SER A 122 -5.91 1.45 -13.70
CA SER A 122 -6.98 0.57 -14.17
C SER A 122 -7.88 0.13 -13.03
N LEU A 123 -7.29 -0.20 -11.88
CA LEU A 123 -8.01 -0.61 -10.69
C LEU A 123 -8.84 0.55 -10.12
N HIS A 124 -8.23 1.73 -9.96
CA HIS A 124 -8.96 2.90 -9.48
C HIS A 124 -10.12 3.28 -10.37
N ARG A 125 -9.96 3.24 -11.71
CA ARG A 125 -11.04 3.55 -12.67
C ARG A 125 -12.22 2.58 -12.56
N GLN A 126 -11.98 1.33 -12.20
CA GLN A 126 -13.03 0.32 -12.06
C GLN A 126 -13.72 0.37 -10.69
N LEU A 127 -13.00 0.73 -9.63
CA LEU A 127 -13.47 0.60 -8.25
C LEU A 127 -13.85 1.94 -7.59
N VAL A 128 -13.32 3.07 -8.10
CA VAL A 128 -13.63 4.40 -7.54
C VAL A 128 -14.65 5.09 -8.44
N PRO A 129 -15.86 5.35 -7.95
CA PRO A 129 -16.83 6.16 -8.68
C PRO A 129 -16.36 7.62 -8.70
N GLY A 130 -16.27 8.19 -9.91
CA GLY A 130 -15.82 9.56 -10.10
C GLY A 130 -14.30 9.72 -10.16
N THR A 131 -13.83 10.82 -10.75
CA THR A 131 -12.40 11.08 -10.98
C THR A 131 -11.85 12.22 -10.14
N ASP A 132 -12.71 13.07 -9.62
CA ASP A 132 -12.31 14.29 -8.93
C ASP A 132 -12.31 14.10 -7.41
N ALA A 133 -11.31 14.68 -6.74
CA ALA A 133 -11.19 14.63 -5.28
C ALA A 133 -12.44 15.22 -4.57
N GLY A 134 -13.20 16.04 -5.30
CA GLY A 134 -14.49 16.57 -4.86
C GLY A 134 -15.58 15.52 -4.68
N ASP A 135 -15.50 14.37 -5.36
CA ASP A 135 -16.55 13.35 -5.39
C ASP A 135 -16.17 12.04 -4.69
N TRP A 136 -15.00 12.01 -4.06
CA TRP A 136 -14.54 10.80 -3.41
C TRP A 136 -15.47 10.36 -2.28
N PRO A 137 -15.84 9.08 -2.24
CA PRO A 137 -16.73 8.57 -1.21
C PRO A 137 -16.06 8.55 0.16
N GLU A 138 -16.86 8.63 1.21
CA GLU A 138 -16.43 8.38 2.58
C GLU A 138 -15.82 6.97 2.69
N GLY A 139 -14.74 6.87 3.44
CA GLY A 139 -13.98 5.61 3.58
C GLY A 139 -13.00 5.34 2.44
N LEU A 140 -12.87 6.25 1.45
CA LEU A 140 -11.86 6.06 0.40
C LEU A 140 -10.45 6.28 0.95
N PRO A 141 -9.54 5.29 0.82
CA PRO A 141 -8.11 5.50 1.04
C PRO A 141 -7.53 6.54 0.09
N VAL A 142 -6.70 7.42 0.59
CA VAL A 142 -6.03 8.46 -0.19
C VAL A 142 -4.54 8.47 0.10
N LEU A 143 -3.75 8.79 -0.93
CA LEU A 143 -2.31 8.93 -0.84
C LEU A 143 -1.92 10.39 -1.02
N CYS A 144 -1.10 10.92 -0.13
CA CYS A 144 -0.39 12.17 -0.33
C CYS A 144 0.84 11.91 -1.22
N SER A 145 0.92 12.56 -2.38
CA SER A 145 2.00 12.36 -3.36
C SER A 145 3.01 13.50 -3.38
N ASP A 146 3.04 14.34 -2.33
CA ASP A 146 3.94 15.49 -2.22
C ASP A 146 4.34 15.72 -0.76
N ASN A 147 5.57 16.19 -0.52
CA ASN A 147 5.98 16.60 0.81
C ASN A 147 5.35 17.96 1.16
N GLN A 148 4.64 18.02 2.28
CA GLN A 148 3.93 19.20 2.77
C GLN A 148 4.25 19.39 4.26
N THR A 149 5.43 19.91 4.54
CA THR A 149 5.97 20.05 5.90
C THR A 149 5.10 20.96 6.77
N ASP A 150 4.43 21.96 6.17
CA ASP A 150 3.46 22.83 6.83
C ASP A 150 2.21 22.09 7.35
N LEU A 151 1.89 20.95 6.76
CA LEU A 151 0.81 20.05 7.20
C LEU A 151 1.31 18.84 7.98
N GLY A 152 2.62 18.66 8.11
CA GLY A 152 3.23 17.45 8.69
C GLY A 152 3.04 16.20 7.83
N LEU A 153 2.89 16.37 6.50
CA LEU A 153 2.68 15.28 5.55
C LEU A 153 3.92 15.03 4.70
N ALA A 154 4.22 13.76 4.49
CA ALA A 154 5.25 13.30 3.57
C ALA A 154 4.64 12.67 2.30
N ASN A 155 5.45 12.62 1.24
CA ASN A 155 5.12 11.84 0.06
C ASN A 155 5.08 10.36 0.43
N GLY A 156 3.94 9.72 0.20
CA GLY A 156 3.69 8.33 0.58
C GLY A 156 2.73 8.17 1.75
N ASP A 157 2.42 9.25 2.47
CA ASP A 157 1.46 9.16 3.58
C ASP A 157 0.08 8.76 3.11
N LEU A 158 -0.45 7.74 3.78
CA LEU A 158 -1.81 7.24 3.57
C LEU A 158 -2.77 7.93 4.53
N GLY A 159 -3.93 8.27 4.02
CA GLY A 159 -5.02 8.84 4.77
C GLY A 159 -6.36 8.28 4.32
N LEU A 160 -7.43 8.82 4.88
CA LEU A 160 -8.78 8.38 4.63
C LEU A 160 -9.74 9.55 4.41
N CYS A 161 -10.63 9.39 3.44
CA CYS A 161 -11.71 10.36 3.22
C CYS A 161 -12.81 10.17 4.29
N ILE A 162 -13.10 11.24 5.04
CA ILE A 162 -14.11 11.30 6.10
C ILE A 162 -15.22 12.26 5.70
N GLY A 163 -16.46 11.84 5.85
CA GLY A 163 -17.63 12.61 5.50
C GLY A 163 -17.83 12.80 3.99
N SER A 164 -18.80 13.60 3.61
CA SER A 164 -19.18 13.82 2.21
C SER A 164 -19.50 15.29 1.91
N GLY A 165 -19.52 15.66 0.64
CA GLY A 165 -19.84 17.02 0.21
C GLY A 165 -18.91 18.07 0.84
N GLU A 166 -19.48 19.17 1.32
CA GLU A 166 -18.73 20.28 1.95
C GLU A 166 -18.10 19.88 3.30
N MET A 167 -18.66 18.88 3.96
CA MET A 167 -18.14 18.37 5.24
C MET A 167 -16.95 17.41 5.06
N ARG A 168 -16.59 17.08 3.82
CA ARG A 168 -15.49 16.16 3.54
C ARG A 168 -14.19 16.67 4.12
N ARG A 169 -13.47 15.75 4.76
CA ARG A 169 -12.11 15.96 5.29
C ARG A 169 -11.24 14.75 4.94
N LEU A 170 -9.95 14.94 4.96
CA LEU A 170 -8.96 13.88 4.82
C LEU A 170 -8.29 13.68 6.17
N LEU A 171 -8.43 12.50 6.72
CA LEU A 171 -7.76 12.08 7.95
C LEU A 171 -6.37 11.54 7.61
N PHE A 172 -5.34 12.13 8.22
CA PHE A 172 -3.97 11.66 8.12
C PHE A 172 -3.34 11.49 9.49
N ARG A 173 -2.39 10.54 9.58
CA ARG A 173 -1.39 10.52 10.64
C ARG A 173 -0.31 11.54 10.27
N CYS A 174 -0.03 12.49 11.15
CA CYS A 174 0.95 13.55 10.92
C CYS A 174 1.97 13.53 12.04
N SER A 175 3.17 14.03 11.78
CA SER A 175 4.10 14.34 12.86
C SER A 175 3.68 15.64 13.55
N ASP A 176 3.71 15.68 14.87
CA ASP A 176 3.58 16.93 15.63
C ASP A 176 4.92 17.66 15.76
N ASP A 177 4.88 18.89 16.29
CA ASP A 177 6.07 19.71 16.45
C ASP A 177 7.10 19.15 17.46
N SER A 178 6.70 18.17 18.27
CA SER A 178 7.54 17.43 19.22
C SER A 178 8.09 16.12 18.67
N GLY A 179 7.74 15.77 17.42
CA GLY A 179 8.09 14.50 16.77
C GLY A 179 7.18 13.34 17.19
N GLY A 180 6.07 13.63 17.90
CA GLY A 180 5.03 12.66 18.20
C GLY A 180 4.08 12.42 17.02
N SER A 181 3.24 11.40 17.15
CA SER A 181 2.18 11.12 16.17
C SER A 181 0.91 11.87 16.53
N ALA A 182 0.39 12.64 15.60
CA ALA A 182 -0.89 13.34 15.70
C ALA A 182 -1.83 12.94 14.56
N PHE A 183 -3.14 13.11 14.78
CA PHE A 183 -4.15 12.88 13.75
C PHE A 183 -4.77 14.22 13.36
N ARG A 184 -4.85 14.48 12.06
CA ARG A 184 -5.40 15.73 11.53
C ARG A 184 -6.49 15.46 10.51
N LEU A 185 -7.56 16.24 10.61
CA LEU A 185 -8.61 16.33 9.60
C LEU A 185 -8.35 17.57 8.75
N LEU A 186 -7.95 17.35 7.52
CA LEU A 186 -7.57 18.40 6.58
C LEU A 186 -8.66 18.57 5.51
N HIS A 187 -8.96 19.81 5.16
CA HIS A 187 -9.83 20.07 4.00
C HIS A 187 -9.11 19.60 2.72
N PRO A 188 -9.77 18.89 1.79
CA PRO A 188 -9.14 18.39 0.57
C PRO A 188 -8.37 19.45 -0.22
N ALA A 189 -8.88 20.67 -0.30
CA ALA A 189 -8.22 21.77 -1.02
C ALA A 189 -6.89 22.23 -0.39
N ARG A 190 -6.61 21.86 0.85
CA ARG A 190 -5.33 22.18 1.52
C ARG A 190 -4.24 21.17 1.22
N VAL A 191 -4.61 19.93 0.87
CA VAL A 191 -3.65 18.86 0.61
C VAL A 191 -3.37 18.81 -0.89
N ARG A 192 -2.13 19.12 -1.25
CA ARG A 192 -1.71 19.09 -2.64
C ARG A 192 -1.48 17.65 -3.09
N ARG A 193 -1.77 17.36 -4.36
CA ARG A 193 -1.47 16.07 -5.02
C ARG A 193 -1.91 14.84 -4.22
N THR A 194 -3.19 14.78 -3.95
CA THR A 194 -3.82 13.56 -3.44
C THR A 194 -4.31 12.68 -4.59
N GLU A 195 -4.26 11.38 -4.39
CA GLU A 195 -4.79 10.39 -5.31
C GLU A 195 -5.47 9.25 -4.53
N PRO A 196 -6.45 8.53 -5.13
CA PRO A 196 -7.00 7.33 -4.52
C PRO A 196 -5.91 6.30 -4.22
N ALA A 197 -6.06 5.57 -3.11
CA ALA A 197 -5.08 4.59 -2.65
C ALA A 197 -5.67 3.20 -2.38
N LEU A 198 -6.65 2.77 -3.19
CA LEU A 198 -7.15 1.39 -3.16
C LEU A 198 -6.10 0.38 -3.62
N ALA A 199 -5.18 0.81 -4.47
CA ALA A 199 -3.98 0.07 -4.83
C ALA A 199 -2.79 1.03 -4.94
N LEU A 200 -1.61 0.50 -4.68
CA LEU A 200 -0.34 1.21 -4.78
C LEU A 200 0.59 0.49 -5.75
N THR A 201 1.54 1.22 -6.33
CA THR A 201 2.67 0.55 -6.96
C THR A 201 3.59 -0.01 -5.88
N ILE A 202 4.24 -1.16 -6.16
CA ILE A 202 5.22 -1.76 -5.26
C ILE A 202 6.25 -0.71 -4.77
N HIS A 203 6.66 0.19 -5.66
CA HIS A 203 7.60 1.25 -5.32
C HIS A 203 7.05 2.24 -4.29
N LYS A 204 5.78 2.64 -4.41
CA LYS A 204 5.13 3.56 -3.47
C LYS A 204 4.80 2.93 -2.12
N ALA A 205 4.68 1.62 -2.07
CA ALA A 205 4.41 0.88 -0.84
C ALA A 205 5.69 0.50 -0.06
N GLN A 206 6.87 0.92 -0.53
CA GLN A 206 8.10 0.69 0.22
C GLN A 206 8.04 1.35 1.60
N GLY A 207 8.33 0.55 2.64
CA GLY A 207 8.23 1.00 4.03
C GLY A 207 6.86 0.84 4.67
N SER A 208 5.82 0.49 3.89
CA SER A 208 4.51 0.14 4.45
C SER A 208 4.49 -1.30 4.96
N GLU A 209 3.67 -1.55 5.97
CA GLU A 209 3.40 -2.86 6.54
C GLU A 209 1.90 -3.12 6.48
N ALA A 210 1.48 -4.38 6.25
CA ALA A 210 0.08 -4.77 6.22
C ALA A 210 -0.08 -6.22 6.69
N ASP A 211 -1.27 -6.53 7.25
CA ASP A 211 -1.60 -7.90 7.64
C ASP A 211 -1.84 -8.78 6.42
N GLU A 212 -2.42 -8.22 5.36
CA GLU A 212 -2.70 -8.89 4.09
C GLU A 212 -2.21 -8.05 2.91
N VAL A 213 -1.55 -8.70 1.95
CA VAL A 213 -1.08 -8.07 0.72
C VAL A 213 -1.59 -8.86 -0.48
N LEU A 214 -2.32 -8.18 -1.37
CA LEU A 214 -2.74 -8.72 -2.66
C LEU A 214 -1.82 -8.18 -3.76
N LEU A 215 -0.92 -9.00 -4.27
CA LEU A 215 -0.04 -8.62 -5.37
C LEU A 215 -0.65 -9.02 -6.71
N LEU A 216 -1.04 -8.01 -7.51
CA LEU A 216 -1.55 -8.19 -8.87
C LEU A 216 -0.39 -8.27 -9.85
N TRP A 217 -0.08 -9.48 -10.31
CA TRP A 217 0.98 -9.70 -11.29
C TRP A 217 0.38 -10.02 -12.65
N PRO A 218 0.52 -9.15 -13.68
CA PRO A 218 -0.06 -9.40 -14.98
C PRO A 218 0.63 -10.58 -15.69
N PRO A 219 -0.07 -11.29 -16.59
CA PRO A 219 0.54 -12.35 -17.40
C PRO A 219 1.75 -11.83 -18.20
N SER A 220 2.67 -12.73 -18.51
CA SER A 220 4.04 -12.44 -18.93
C SER A 220 4.25 -12.01 -20.40
N ASP A 221 3.25 -11.49 -21.09
CA ASP A 221 3.45 -10.97 -22.46
C ASP A 221 4.30 -9.68 -22.51
N ASP A 222 4.73 -9.17 -21.36
CA ASP A 222 5.52 -7.97 -21.25
C ASP A 222 6.88 -8.28 -20.59
N THR A 223 7.88 -8.58 -21.40
CA THR A 223 9.28 -8.82 -20.99
C THR A 223 9.85 -7.71 -20.10
N ALA A 224 9.30 -6.48 -20.15
CA ALA A 224 9.66 -5.38 -19.27
C ALA A 224 9.26 -5.61 -17.80
N VAL A 225 8.25 -6.41 -17.53
CA VAL A 225 7.77 -6.71 -16.16
C VAL A 225 8.69 -7.74 -15.51
N THR A 226 9.16 -8.74 -16.26
CA THR A 226 10.11 -9.75 -15.78
C THR A 226 11.49 -9.12 -15.44
N ALA A 227 11.94 -8.15 -16.23
CA ALA A 227 13.17 -7.41 -15.95
C ALA A 227 13.06 -6.53 -14.68
N ARG A 228 11.86 -6.06 -14.31
CA ARG A 228 11.61 -5.30 -13.08
C ARG A 228 11.46 -6.18 -11.84
N ALA A 229 11.01 -7.42 -11.98
CA ALA A 229 11.02 -8.38 -10.87
C ALA A 229 12.44 -8.64 -10.36
N SER A 230 13.43 -8.69 -11.26
CA SER A 230 14.83 -8.75 -10.88
C SER A 230 15.38 -7.47 -10.21
N GLN A 231 14.70 -6.32 -10.38
CA GLN A 231 15.01 -5.09 -9.64
C GLN A 231 14.38 -5.06 -8.25
N ILE A 232 13.22 -5.68 -8.05
CA ILE A 232 12.59 -5.80 -6.71
C ILE A 232 13.50 -6.61 -5.78
N SER A 233 14.18 -7.65 -6.28
CA SER A 233 15.17 -8.40 -5.51
C SER A 233 16.35 -7.55 -5.01
N ARG A 234 16.68 -6.44 -5.70
CA ARG A 234 17.74 -5.50 -5.26
C ARG A 234 17.28 -4.51 -4.19
N PHE A 235 15.98 -4.30 -4.03
CA PHE A 235 15.41 -3.37 -3.03
C PHE A 235 14.99 -4.06 -1.72
N ALA A 236 14.88 -5.38 -1.70
CA ALA A 236 14.66 -6.14 -0.47
C ALA A 236 15.89 -6.17 0.47
N HIS A 237 16.98 -5.52 0.07
CA HIS A 237 18.24 -5.41 0.82
C HIS A 237 18.52 -4.01 1.40
N HIS A 238 17.52 -3.12 1.46
CA HIS A 238 17.72 -1.79 2.07
C HIS A 238 16.79 -1.55 3.24
#